data_0b313368fbdfadd044b15c52e2eefc77
#
_entry.id   0b313368fbdfadd044b15c52e2eefc77
#
_cell.length_a   1.000
_cell.length_b   1.000
_cell.length_c   1.000
_cell.angle_alpha   90.00
_cell.angle_beta   90.00
_cell.angle_gamma   90.00
#
_symmetry.space_group_name_H-M   'P 1'
#
loop_
_entity.id
_entity.type
_entity.pdbx_description
1 polymer ?
#
loop_
_entity_poly.entity_id
_entity_poly.type
_entity_poly.pdbx_seq_one_letter_code
_entity_poly.pdbx_strand_id
1 'polypeptide(L)'
;MEETAFFSTKTTLFYVLMKIRSKSPFREAPLQPLLLRNLQLRCGDWSIRSLRVNRHLQPFDRVAPHTHTHGQLLLYLRGRGEQQVDQKKWSVGAGAVFFIPPGKKHAFRETGPRRAICLVVDLAGGGVRRWGFRHGFLPAERMAEVRQRVARMGVGRSSGLELSAGSAALLVLDVCRQACRGGAVKNEVGSPVIRRLERVWRMDEEGKWPRPGELAKRVGLQKDYLNRMVRLASGLTLGQWRAGELLRSVEADIQKGLRVFEVSSRAGFTDQNYFSRWFRKQTGLAPTKWRK
;
A
#
# COMPACT_ATOMS: atom_id res chain seq x y z
N MET A 1 -53.73 4.63 -21.71
CA MET A 1 -53.10 3.37 -21.29
C MET A 1 -51.63 3.50 -21.67
N GLU A 2 -50.83 3.99 -20.76
CA GLU A 2 -49.38 4.09 -20.93
C GLU A 2 -48.73 3.27 -19.82
N GLU A 3 -48.02 2.21 -20.23
CA GLU A 3 -47.26 1.36 -19.34
C GLU A 3 -45.98 2.05 -18.94
N THR A 4 -45.86 2.38 -17.68
CA THR A 4 -44.63 2.84 -17.04
C THR A 4 -43.71 1.67 -16.79
N ALA A 5 -42.64 1.55 -17.60
CA ALA A 5 -41.58 0.57 -17.41
C ALA A 5 -40.70 0.93 -16.19
N PHE A 6 -40.82 0.15 -15.14
CA PHE A 6 -39.92 0.16 -13.97
C PHE A 6 -38.54 -0.42 -14.35
N PHE A 7 -37.54 0.43 -14.47
CA PHE A 7 -36.15 -0.02 -14.57
C PHE A 7 -35.60 -0.39 -13.18
N SER A 8 -35.56 -1.68 -12.91
CA SER A 8 -34.90 -2.27 -11.78
C SER A 8 -33.39 -2.27 -12.03
N THR A 9 -32.66 -1.35 -11.42
CA THR A 9 -31.19 -1.37 -11.40
C THR A 9 -30.67 -2.42 -10.42
N LYS A 10 -30.57 -3.65 -10.87
CA LYS A 10 -29.78 -4.68 -10.20
C LYS A 10 -28.32 -4.31 -10.33
N THR A 11 -27.69 -3.86 -9.23
CA THR A 11 -26.25 -3.69 -9.11
C THR A 11 -25.58 -5.06 -9.16
N THR A 12 -25.28 -5.53 -10.36
CA THR A 12 -24.53 -6.76 -10.58
C THR A 12 -23.09 -6.51 -10.21
N LEU A 13 -22.64 -7.11 -9.11
CA LEU A 13 -21.25 -7.18 -8.70
C LEU A 13 -20.49 -8.08 -9.68
N PHE A 14 -19.94 -7.50 -10.75
CA PHE A 14 -19.13 -8.26 -11.72
C PHE A 14 -17.78 -8.61 -11.08
N TYR A 15 -17.65 -9.84 -10.60
CA TYR A 15 -16.37 -10.51 -10.37
C TYR A 15 -15.73 -10.81 -11.73
N VAL A 16 -14.80 -9.97 -12.17
CA VAL A 16 -13.93 -10.34 -13.29
C VAL A 16 -12.80 -11.20 -12.72
N LEU A 17 -13.02 -12.49 -12.67
CA LEU A 17 -11.97 -13.50 -12.49
C LEU A 17 -11.14 -13.57 -13.78
N MET A 18 -10.08 -12.78 -13.89
CA MET A 18 -9.03 -13.07 -14.87
C MET A 18 -8.23 -14.29 -14.40
N LYS A 19 -8.61 -15.48 -14.87
CA LYS A 19 -7.76 -16.67 -14.83
C LYS A 19 -6.63 -16.51 -15.85
N ILE A 20 -5.50 -15.93 -15.43
CA ILE A 20 -4.25 -16.07 -16.17
C ILE A 20 -3.53 -17.29 -15.58
N ARG A 21 -3.49 -18.39 -16.33
CA ARG A 21 -2.68 -19.58 -16.00
C ARG A 21 -1.20 -19.21 -16.21
N SER A 22 -0.49 -18.81 -15.18
CA SER A 22 0.96 -18.79 -15.16
C SER A 22 1.47 -20.01 -14.39
N LYS A 23 2.43 -20.74 -14.98
CA LYS A 23 3.11 -21.89 -14.36
C LYS A 23 4.20 -21.43 -13.35
N SER A 24 3.95 -20.38 -12.60
CA SER A 24 4.88 -19.90 -11.56
C SER A 24 4.50 -20.51 -10.20
N PRO A 25 5.47 -21.02 -9.41
CA PRO A 25 5.20 -21.61 -8.10
C PRO A 25 4.70 -20.59 -7.06
N PHE A 26 4.67 -19.33 -7.39
CA PHE A 26 4.11 -18.26 -6.55
C PHE A 26 2.66 -18.01 -6.99
N ARG A 27 1.70 -18.22 -6.10
CA ARG A 27 0.30 -17.87 -6.34
C ARG A 27 0.19 -16.36 -6.55
N GLU A 28 -0.33 -15.96 -7.70
CA GLU A 28 -0.81 -14.61 -7.91
C GLU A 28 -2.10 -14.43 -7.11
N ALA A 29 -2.04 -13.65 -6.06
CA ALA A 29 -3.24 -13.36 -5.31
C ALA A 29 -4.03 -12.27 -6.02
N PRO A 30 -5.34 -12.46 -6.21
CA PRO A 30 -6.18 -11.43 -6.76
C PRO A 30 -6.26 -10.27 -5.77
N LEU A 31 -6.14 -9.03 -6.29
CA LEU A 31 -6.44 -7.84 -5.53
C LEU A 31 -7.92 -7.83 -5.17
N GLN A 32 -8.24 -7.65 -3.89
CA GLN A 32 -9.62 -7.46 -3.47
C GLN A 32 -9.93 -5.96 -3.43
N PRO A 33 -10.87 -5.47 -4.23
CA PRO A 33 -11.32 -4.10 -4.12
C PRO A 33 -12.08 -3.92 -2.79
N LEU A 34 -11.63 -2.98 -1.97
CA LEU A 34 -12.35 -2.53 -0.77
C LEU A 34 -13.44 -1.51 -1.16
N LEU A 35 -13.18 -0.77 -2.21
CA LEU A 35 -14.09 0.18 -2.81
C LEU A 35 -13.82 0.24 -4.31
N LEU A 36 -14.85 0.07 -5.10
CA LEU A 36 -14.82 0.27 -6.55
C LEU A 36 -15.96 1.23 -6.93
N ARG A 37 -15.61 2.32 -7.61
CA ARG A 37 -16.57 3.26 -8.20
C ARG A 37 -16.21 3.46 -9.67
N ASN A 38 -17.17 3.18 -10.54
CA ASN A 38 -17.08 3.54 -11.95
C ASN A 38 -17.45 5.02 -12.07
N LEU A 39 -16.58 5.78 -12.71
CA LEU A 39 -16.73 7.22 -12.85
C LEU A 39 -16.65 7.59 -14.33
N GLN A 40 -17.39 8.62 -14.73
CA GLN A 40 -17.31 9.21 -16.07
C GLN A 40 -17.15 10.72 -15.93
N LEU A 41 -15.99 11.11 -15.38
CA LEU A 41 -15.67 12.52 -15.18
C LEU A 41 -14.68 12.99 -16.25
N ARG A 42 -15.04 14.06 -16.95
CA ARG A 42 -14.15 14.75 -17.89
C ARG A 42 -13.73 16.10 -17.30
N CYS A 43 -12.46 16.39 -17.38
CA CYS A 43 -11.88 17.66 -16.98
C CYS A 43 -10.82 18.05 -18.02
N GLY A 44 -11.20 18.88 -18.97
CA GLY A 44 -10.38 19.17 -20.14
C GLY A 44 -9.97 17.88 -20.88
N ASP A 45 -8.68 17.69 -21.07
CA ASP A 45 -8.08 16.52 -21.73
C ASP A 45 -7.98 15.26 -20.84
N TRP A 46 -8.51 15.29 -19.63
CA TRP A 46 -8.49 14.19 -18.70
C TRP A 46 -9.85 13.56 -18.57
N SER A 47 -9.89 12.24 -18.53
CA SER A 47 -11.09 11.46 -18.21
C SER A 47 -10.77 10.51 -17.08
N ILE A 48 -11.49 10.62 -15.96
CA ILE A 48 -11.42 9.68 -14.84
C ILE A 48 -12.46 8.60 -15.09
N ARG A 49 -12.02 7.34 -15.17
CA ARG A 49 -12.88 6.18 -15.46
C ARG A 49 -13.27 5.40 -14.21
N SER A 50 -12.38 5.28 -13.26
CA SER A 50 -12.65 4.56 -12.03
C SER A 50 -11.81 5.08 -10.86
N LEU A 51 -12.34 4.86 -9.66
CA LEU A 51 -11.61 4.99 -8.40
C LEU A 51 -11.72 3.66 -7.66
N ARG A 52 -10.58 3.06 -7.34
CA ARG A 52 -10.51 1.78 -6.63
C ARG A 52 -9.61 1.91 -5.41
N VAL A 53 -10.00 1.25 -4.33
CA VAL A 53 -9.12 1.00 -3.17
C VAL A 53 -8.91 -0.50 -3.13
N ASN A 54 -7.73 -0.94 -3.48
CA ASN A 54 -7.37 -2.35 -3.57
C ASN A 54 -6.52 -2.78 -2.38
N ARG A 55 -6.69 -4.04 -1.97
CA ARG A 55 -5.93 -4.70 -0.92
C ARG A 55 -5.48 -6.09 -1.40
N HIS A 56 -4.25 -6.45 -1.13
CA HIS A 56 -3.81 -7.83 -1.27
C HIS A 56 -4.51 -8.73 -0.27
N LEU A 57 -4.82 -9.96 -0.65
CA LEU A 57 -5.53 -10.91 0.21
C LEU A 57 -4.59 -11.54 1.23
N GLN A 58 -3.34 -11.77 0.86
CA GLN A 58 -2.32 -12.38 1.72
C GLN A 58 -1.11 -11.45 1.87
N PRO A 59 -0.35 -11.56 2.96
CA PRO A 59 0.95 -10.89 3.08
C PRO A 59 1.93 -11.41 2.00
N PHE A 60 2.86 -10.55 1.57
CA PHE A 60 3.88 -10.86 0.56
C PHE A 60 3.37 -11.23 -0.84
N ASP A 61 2.13 -10.88 -1.12
CA ASP A 61 1.55 -11.06 -2.44
C ASP A 61 2.22 -10.17 -3.50
N ARG A 62 2.04 -10.56 -4.74
CA ARG A 62 2.53 -9.79 -5.88
C ARG A 62 1.45 -9.60 -6.93
N VAL A 63 1.56 -8.52 -7.66
CA VAL A 63 0.87 -8.28 -8.92
C VAL A 63 1.87 -8.55 -10.03
N ALA A 64 1.56 -9.52 -10.89
CA ALA A 64 2.41 -9.88 -12.02
C ALA A 64 2.62 -8.71 -12.99
N PRO A 65 3.73 -8.72 -13.75
CA PRO A 65 3.96 -7.72 -14.78
C PRO A 65 2.85 -7.70 -15.82
N HIS A 66 2.20 -6.54 -15.97
CA HIS A 66 1.09 -6.33 -16.91
C HIS A 66 1.10 -4.90 -17.47
N THR A 67 0.24 -4.65 -18.44
CA THR A 67 0.05 -3.35 -19.09
C THR A 67 -1.43 -3.00 -19.14
N HIS A 68 -1.74 -1.72 -19.31
CA HIS A 68 -3.10 -1.23 -19.55
C HIS A 68 -3.16 -0.31 -20.79
N THR A 69 -4.32 -0.24 -21.42
CA THR A 69 -4.60 0.72 -22.51
C THR A 69 -4.92 2.12 -21.99
N HIS A 70 -5.04 2.28 -20.67
CA HIS A 70 -5.30 3.52 -19.96
C HIS A 70 -4.16 3.85 -18.99
N GLY A 71 -4.09 5.07 -18.52
CA GLY A 71 -3.15 5.46 -17.48
C GLY A 71 -3.67 5.10 -16.10
N GLN A 72 -2.76 4.82 -15.18
CA GLN A 72 -3.10 4.58 -13.78
C GLN A 72 -2.34 5.53 -12.87
N LEU A 73 -3.08 6.13 -11.94
CA LEU A 73 -2.50 6.79 -10.78
C LEU A 73 -2.60 5.84 -9.59
N LEU A 74 -1.46 5.52 -9.00
CA LEU A 74 -1.33 4.67 -7.81
C LEU A 74 -0.91 5.51 -6.63
N LEU A 75 -1.67 5.45 -5.53
CA LEU A 75 -1.30 6.04 -4.24
C LEU A 75 -1.32 4.97 -3.16
N TYR A 76 -0.17 4.66 -2.61
CA TYR A 76 -0.06 3.68 -1.53
C TYR A 76 -0.50 4.28 -0.20
N LEU A 77 -1.66 3.85 0.29
CA LEU A 77 -2.22 4.33 1.57
C LEU A 77 -1.57 3.64 2.77
N ARG A 78 -1.13 2.39 2.59
CA ARG A 78 -0.52 1.56 3.63
C ARG A 78 0.28 0.42 3.00
N GLY A 79 1.18 -0.19 3.80
CA GLY A 79 2.00 -1.32 3.39
C GLY A 79 3.33 -0.89 2.83
N ARG A 80 4.16 -1.88 2.49
CA ARG A 80 5.47 -1.70 1.86
C ARG A 80 5.64 -2.69 0.73
N GLY A 81 6.41 -2.30 -0.24
CA GLY A 81 6.67 -3.15 -1.38
C GLY A 81 7.70 -2.57 -2.33
N GLU A 82 7.82 -3.22 -3.45
CA GLU A 82 8.61 -2.82 -4.59
C GLU A 82 7.67 -2.63 -5.78
N GLN A 83 7.57 -1.41 -6.28
CA GLN A 83 6.89 -1.10 -7.52
C GLN A 83 7.92 -1.19 -8.65
N GLN A 84 7.66 -2.05 -9.62
CA GLN A 84 8.44 -2.11 -10.85
C GLN A 84 7.66 -1.40 -11.97
N VAL A 85 8.36 -0.60 -12.76
CA VAL A 85 7.85 -0.03 -14.02
C VAL A 85 8.93 -0.21 -15.07
N ASP A 86 8.62 -0.94 -16.14
CA ASP A 86 9.58 -1.48 -17.10
C ASP A 86 10.71 -2.25 -16.35
N GLN A 87 11.96 -1.83 -16.53
CA GLN A 87 13.12 -2.46 -15.87
C GLN A 87 13.50 -1.80 -14.54
N LYS A 88 12.91 -0.65 -14.21
CA LYS A 88 13.25 0.10 -12.98
C LYS A 88 12.38 -0.31 -11.81
N LYS A 89 12.96 -0.30 -10.62
CA LYS A 89 12.32 -0.68 -9.37
C LYS A 89 12.43 0.45 -8.35
N TRP A 90 11.35 0.63 -7.59
CA TRP A 90 11.26 1.62 -6.52
C TRP A 90 10.74 0.96 -5.26
N SER A 91 11.42 1.20 -4.13
CA SER A 91 10.88 0.86 -2.83
C SER A 91 9.72 1.78 -2.49
N VAL A 92 8.57 1.24 -2.14
CA VAL A 92 7.36 2.00 -1.84
C VAL A 92 6.86 1.79 -0.42
N GLY A 93 6.33 2.86 0.14
CA GLY A 93 5.62 2.88 1.42
C GLY A 93 4.38 3.75 1.35
N ALA A 94 3.75 3.98 2.49
CA ALA A 94 2.61 4.89 2.55
C ALA A 94 3.00 6.29 2.06
N GLY A 95 2.19 6.88 1.19
CA GLY A 95 2.44 8.15 0.54
C GLY A 95 3.15 8.05 -0.81
N ALA A 96 3.67 6.88 -1.19
CA ALA A 96 4.26 6.71 -2.51
C ALA A 96 3.20 6.87 -3.61
N VAL A 97 3.53 7.67 -4.61
CA VAL A 97 2.67 7.99 -5.76
C VAL A 97 3.37 7.55 -7.04
N PHE A 98 2.62 6.89 -7.92
CA PHE A 98 3.07 6.58 -9.27
C PHE A 98 1.99 6.95 -10.26
N PHE A 99 2.38 7.64 -11.31
CA PHE A 99 1.56 7.79 -12.50
C PHE A 99 2.16 6.94 -13.61
N ILE A 100 1.43 5.94 -14.03
CA ILE A 100 1.83 4.95 -15.04
C ILE A 100 1.03 5.23 -16.31
N PRO A 101 1.66 5.69 -17.40
CA PRO A 101 0.97 5.95 -18.66
C PRO A 101 0.54 4.65 -19.35
N PRO A 102 -0.38 4.73 -20.34
CA PRO A 102 -0.79 3.58 -21.13
C PRO A 102 0.41 2.84 -21.75
N GLY A 103 0.32 1.52 -21.82
CA GLY A 103 1.34 0.66 -22.45
C GLY A 103 2.59 0.39 -21.59
N LYS A 104 2.78 1.08 -20.48
CA LYS A 104 3.93 0.83 -19.59
C LYS A 104 3.73 -0.46 -18.78
N LYS A 105 4.69 -1.39 -18.91
CA LYS A 105 4.70 -2.63 -18.15
C LYS A 105 5.04 -2.34 -16.70
N HIS A 106 4.22 -2.83 -15.79
CA HIS A 106 4.43 -2.62 -14.37
C HIS A 106 4.00 -3.81 -13.52
N ALA A 107 4.59 -3.90 -12.34
CA ALA A 107 4.37 -4.96 -11.38
C ALA A 107 4.51 -4.42 -9.96
N PHE A 108 3.97 -5.11 -8.99
CA PHE A 108 4.16 -4.80 -7.58
C PHE A 108 4.43 -6.07 -6.80
N ARG A 109 5.38 -6.01 -5.87
CA ARG A 109 5.68 -7.07 -4.91
C ARG A 109 5.65 -6.51 -3.51
N GLU A 110 4.83 -7.10 -2.65
CA GLU A 110 4.81 -6.78 -1.23
C GLU A 110 6.09 -7.24 -0.54
N THR A 111 6.69 -6.38 0.27
CA THR A 111 7.91 -6.69 1.05
C THR A 111 7.70 -6.54 2.55
N GLY A 112 6.48 -6.21 2.97
CA GLY A 112 6.14 -6.00 4.37
C GLY A 112 5.08 -6.95 4.89
N PRO A 113 5.03 -7.17 6.20
CA PRO A 113 4.09 -8.11 6.83
C PRO A 113 2.64 -7.65 6.79
N ARG A 114 2.41 -6.41 6.45
CA ARG A 114 1.08 -5.82 6.37
C ARG A 114 0.67 -5.67 4.92
N ARG A 115 -0.52 -6.18 4.63
CA ARG A 115 -1.15 -6.07 3.32
C ARG A 115 -1.12 -4.64 2.82
N ALA A 116 -0.57 -4.44 1.64
CA ALA A 116 -0.59 -3.16 0.99
C ALA A 116 -2.04 -2.75 0.66
N ILE A 117 -2.32 -1.47 0.86
CA ILE A 117 -3.57 -0.84 0.40
C ILE A 117 -3.15 0.25 -0.57
N CYS A 118 -3.61 0.10 -1.79
CA CYS A 118 -3.35 1.04 -2.87
C CYS A 118 -4.66 1.64 -3.37
N LEU A 119 -4.70 2.96 -3.43
CA LEU A 119 -5.74 3.69 -4.13
C LEU A 119 -5.31 3.82 -5.59
N VAL A 120 -6.21 3.44 -6.49
CA VAL A 120 -5.98 3.42 -7.94
C VAL A 120 -7.03 4.28 -8.63
N VAL A 121 -6.57 5.22 -9.45
CA VAL A 121 -7.45 6.01 -10.34
C VAL A 121 -7.09 5.65 -11.77
N ASP A 122 -8.05 5.12 -12.53
CA ASP A 122 -7.88 4.84 -13.94
C ASP A 122 -8.22 6.10 -14.75
N LEU A 123 -7.30 6.46 -15.64
CA LEU A 123 -7.32 7.72 -16.36
C LEU A 123 -7.21 7.52 -17.87
N ALA A 124 -7.88 8.37 -18.63
CA ALA A 124 -7.79 8.39 -20.09
C ALA A 124 -7.69 9.83 -20.61
N GLY A 125 -7.49 9.97 -21.93
CA GLY A 125 -7.44 11.25 -22.62
C GLY A 125 -6.04 11.69 -23.02
N GLY A 126 -5.96 12.79 -23.77
CA GLY A 126 -4.71 13.34 -24.29
C GLY A 126 -3.74 13.80 -23.21
N GLY A 127 -4.25 14.36 -22.13
CA GLY A 127 -3.47 14.78 -20.96
C GLY A 127 -2.68 13.65 -20.32
N VAL A 128 -3.28 12.45 -20.26
CA VAL A 128 -2.65 11.24 -19.70
C VAL A 128 -1.41 10.83 -20.50
N ARG A 129 -1.51 10.85 -21.82
CA ARG A 129 -0.38 10.49 -22.72
C ARG A 129 0.75 11.50 -22.64
N ARG A 130 0.44 12.79 -22.62
CA ARG A 130 1.44 13.87 -22.54
C ARG A 130 2.18 13.89 -21.21
N TRP A 131 1.57 13.46 -20.13
CA TRP A 131 2.20 13.53 -18.82
C TRP A 131 3.36 12.53 -18.64
N GLY A 132 3.31 11.40 -19.30
CA GLY A 132 4.34 10.36 -19.23
C GLY A 132 4.44 9.71 -17.84
N PHE A 133 5.45 8.87 -17.64
CA PHE A 133 5.69 8.24 -16.35
C PHE A 133 6.18 9.27 -15.31
N ARG A 134 5.56 9.26 -14.13
CA ARG A 134 5.93 10.10 -12.99
C ARG A 134 5.84 9.31 -11.70
N HIS A 135 6.64 9.69 -10.74
CA HIS A 135 6.52 9.21 -9.37
C HIS A 135 6.84 10.33 -8.38
N GLY A 136 6.39 10.17 -7.16
CA GLY A 136 6.57 11.17 -6.13
C GLY A 136 6.15 10.65 -4.75
N PHE A 137 6.11 11.55 -3.80
CA PHE A 137 5.71 11.25 -2.44
C PHE A 137 4.70 12.29 -1.94
N LEU A 138 3.59 11.82 -1.39
CA LEU A 138 2.56 12.65 -0.80
C LEU A 138 2.87 12.89 0.69
N PRO A 139 3.03 14.14 1.13
CA PRO A 139 3.28 14.48 2.54
C PRO A 139 2.19 13.95 3.48
N ALA A 140 2.53 13.82 4.76
CA ALA A 140 1.67 13.20 5.76
C ALA A 140 0.32 13.93 5.94
N GLU A 141 0.33 15.24 5.88
CA GLU A 141 -0.86 16.08 6.01
C GLU A 141 -1.84 15.83 4.85
N ARG A 142 -1.33 15.79 3.63
CA ARG A 142 -2.13 15.50 2.43
C ARG A 142 -2.61 14.04 2.41
N MET A 143 -1.81 13.12 2.95
CA MET A 143 -2.22 11.74 3.16
C MET A 143 -3.39 11.62 4.14
N ALA A 144 -3.41 12.42 5.21
CA ALA A 144 -4.52 12.44 6.16
C ALA A 144 -5.81 12.92 5.50
N GLU A 145 -5.73 13.96 4.68
CA GLU A 145 -6.86 14.48 3.90
C GLU A 145 -7.44 13.41 2.96
N VAL A 146 -6.59 12.75 2.19
CA VAL A 146 -7.01 11.67 1.27
C VAL A 146 -7.66 10.53 2.04
N ARG A 147 -7.04 10.06 3.14
CA ARG A 147 -7.61 8.98 3.95
C ARG A 147 -8.97 9.33 4.53
N GLN A 148 -9.14 10.56 5.03
CA GLN A 148 -10.41 11.03 5.55
C GLN A 148 -11.49 11.06 4.45
N ARG A 149 -11.13 11.54 3.27
CA ARG A 149 -12.05 11.60 2.13
C ARG A 149 -12.46 10.18 1.68
N VAL A 150 -11.52 9.27 1.55
CA VAL A 150 -11.77 7.87 1.15
C VAL A 150 -12.61 7.13 2.21
N ALA A 151 -12.34 7.35 3.50
CA ALA A 151 -13.10 6.73 4.59
C ALA A 151 -14.58 7.13 4.56
N ARG A 152 -14.88 8.38 4.26
CA ARG A 152 -16.27 8.88 4.14
C ARG A 152 -17.04 8.27 2.98
N MET A 153 -16.36 7.80 1.93
CA MET A 153 -17.02 7.15 0.79
C MET A 153 -17.49 5.72 1.10
N GLY A 154 -16.95 5.08 2.13
CA GLY A 154 -17.33 3.73 2.55
C GLY A 154 -18.59 3.67 3.40
N VAL A 155 -19.10 4.81 3.87
CA VAL A 155 -20.22 4.89 4.82
C VAL A 155 -21.43 5.46 4.11
N GLY A 156 -22.40 4.59 3.77
CA GLY A 156 -23.73 5.02 3.34
C GLY A 156 -24.19 4.51 1.95
N ARG A 157 -25.48 4.23 1.86
CA ARG A 157 -26.23 3.89 0.64
C ARG A 157 -27.03 5.11 0.14
N SER A 158 -26.48 6.30 0.08
CA SER A 158 -27.25 7.49 -0.31
C SER A 158 -26.89 8.03 -1.70
N SER A 159 -27.85 8.66 -2.33
CA SER A 159 -27.84 9.38 -3.61
C SER A 159 -26.85 10.54 -3.66
N GLY A 160 -25.68 10.51 -3.29
CA GLY A 160 -24.61 11.52 -3.32
C GLY A 160 -23.24 10.88 -3.33
N LEU A 161 -23.20 9.53 -3.29
CA LEU A 161 -21.95 8.77 -3.27
C LEU A 161 -21.12 8.95 -4.54
N GLU A 162 -21.77 9.16 -5.69
CA GLU A 162 -21.06 9.38 -6.96
C GLU A 162 -20.36 10.73 -6.98
N LEU A 163 -21.01 11.80 -6.51
CA LEU A 163 -20.40 13.11 -6.37
C LEU A 163 -19.25 13.09 -5.35
N SER A 164 -19.43 12.38 -4.24
CA SER A 164 -18.37 12.20 -3.24
C SER A 164 -17.19 11.42 -3.79
N ALA A 165 -17.43 10.37 -4.57
CA ALA A 165 -16.38 9.59 -5.22
C ALA A 165 -15.67 10.40 -6.31
N GLY A 166 -16.41 11.18 -7.10
CA GLY A 166 -15.86 12.10 -8.10
C GLY A 166 -14.97 13.17 -7.46
N SER A 167 -15.47 13.82 -6.41
CA SER A 167 -14.71 14.82 -5.64
C SER A 167 -13.44 14.21 -5.04
N ALA A 168 -13.51 12.98 -4.51
CA ALA A 168 -12.35 12.29 -3.98
C ALA A 168 -11.33 11.94 -5.09
N ALA A 169 -11.80 11.49 -6.25
CA ALA A 169 -10.92 11.16 -7.37
C ALA A 169 -10.21 12.42 -7.90
N LEU A 170 -10.89 13.55 -7.98
CA LEU A 170 -10.31 14.85 -8.37
C LEU A 170 -9.29 15.33 -7.34
N LEU A 171 -9.61 15.26 -6.04
CA LEU A 171 -8.67 15.58 -4.97
C LEU A 171 -7.40 14.72 -5.07
N VAL A 172 -7.56 13.39 -5.19
CA VAL A 172 -6.44 12.46 -5.31
C VAL A 172 -5.59 12.77 -6.53
N LEU A 173 -6.22 13.04 -7.67
CA LEU A 173 -5.50 13.40 -8.90
C LEU A 173 -4.70 14.68 -8.70
N ASP A 174 -5.28 15.73 -8.11
CA ASP A 174 -4.60 17.00 -7.92
C ASP A 174 -3.43 16.90 -6.93
N VAL A 175 -3.65 16.32 -5.75
CA VAL A 175 -2.58 16.20 -4.75
C VAL A 175 -1.44 15.29 -5.23
N CYS A 176 -1.75 14.24 -5.98
CA CYS A 176 -0.74 13.35 -6.55
C CYS A 176 0.01 14.03 -7.71
N ARG A 177 -0.67 14.83 -8.52
CA ARG A 177 -0.05 15.64 -9.57
C ARG A 177 0.95 16.64 -8.97
N GLN A 178 0.59 17.30 -7.88
CA GLN A 178 1.51 18.19 -7.15
C GLN A 178 2.72 17.43 -6.61
N ALA A 179 2.51 16.27 -5.98
CA ALA A 179 3.58 15.41 -5.47
C ALA A 179 4.57 14.95 -6.56
N CYS A 180 4.09 14.76 -7.79
CA CYS A 180 4.91 14.35 -8.93
C CYS A 180 5.63 15.51 -9.65
N ARG A 181 5.33 16.77 -9.35
CA ARG A 181 5.99 17.95 -9.94
C ARG A 181 7.37 18.25 -9.35
N GLY A 182 7.60 17.81 -8.12
CA GLY A 182 8.79 18.15 -7.33
C GLY A 182 10.12 17.52 -7.78
N GLY A 183 10.23 17.02 -9.03
CA GLY A 183 11.45 16.46 -9.57
C GLY A 183 11.72 15.02 -9.11
N ALA A 184 12.63 14.33 -9.81
CA ALA A 184 12.99 12.94 -9.52
C ALA A 184 13.56 12.82 -8.09
N VAL A 185 12.72 12.41 -7.15
CA VAL A 185 13.21 11.90 -5.87
C VAL A 185 14.04 10.66 -6.21
N LYS A 186 15.32 10.67 -5.84
CA LYS A 186 16.23 9.51 -5.94
C LYS A 186 15.45 8.26 -5.54
N ASN A 187 15.71 7.13 -6.12
CA ASN A 187 15.05 5.80 -6.06
C ASN A 187 14.33 5.37 -4.75
N GLU A 188 14.15 6.26 -3.80
CA GLU A 188 13.50 6.08 -2.51
C GLU A 188 12.27 6.97 -2.40
N VAL A 189 11.09 6.38 -2.59
CA VAL A 189 9.81 7.06 -2.38
C VAL A 189 9.28 6.67 -0.99
N GLY A 190 9.45 7.56 0.00
CA GLY A 190 8.98 7.28 1.36
C GLY A 190 9.06 8.50 2.28
N SER A 191 8.37 8.43 3.41
CA SER A 191 8.37 9.50 4.41
C SER A 191 9.77 9.69 5.04
N PRO A 192 10.26 10.93 5.18
CA PRO A 192 11.56 11.20 5.84
C PRO A 192 11.68 10.59 7.24
N VAL A 193 10.60 10.63 8.04
CA VAL A 193 10.61 10.05 9.39
C VAL A 193 10.72 8.52 9.34
N ILE A 194 10.08 7.89 8.39
CA ILE A 194 10.16 6.44 8.22
C ILE A 194 11.58 6.05 7.80
N ARG A 195 12.15 6.74 6.82
CA ARG A 195 13.54 6.50 6.39
C ARG A 195 14.56 6.71 7.53
N ARG A 196 14.32 7.70 8.39
CA ARG A 196 15.19 7.93 9.57
C ARG A 196 15.08 6.78 10.56
N LEU A 197 13.87 6.27 10.79
CA LEU A 197 13.64 5.08 11.61
C LEU A 197 14.31 3.83 11.03
N GLU A 198 14.19 3.60 9.72
CA GLU A 198 14.83 2.48 9.03
C GLU A 198 16.35 2.48 9.18
N ARG A 199 16.97 3.66 9.08
CA ARG A 199 18.42 3.80 9.28
C ARG A 199 18.89 3.47 10.70
N VAL A 200 18.06 3.72 11.71
CA VAL A 200 18.40 3.44 13.12
C VAL A 200 17.85 2.10 13.61
N TRP A 201 17.14 1.36 12.74
CA TRP A 201 16.62 0.02 13.03
C TRP A 201 17.75 -1.00 12.98
N ARG A 202 18.44 -1.18 14.10
CA ARG A 202 19.48 -2.18 14.30
C ARG A 202 19.47 -2.67 15.74
N MET A 203 19.94 -3.88 15.97
CA MET A 203 20.16 -4.40 17.30
C MET A 203 21.18 -3.54 18.05
N ASP A 204 21.07 -3.50 19.36
CA ASP A 204 22.09 -2.94 20.23
C ASP A 204 23.27 -3.93 20.39
N GLU A 205 24.27 -3.56 21.21
CA GLU A 205 25.44 -4.39 21.49
C GLU A 205 25.09 -5.70 22.21
N GLU A 206 23.95 -5.73 22.90
CA GLU A 206 23.40 -6.92 23.55
C GLU A 206 22.55 -7.80 22.62
N GLY A 207 22.46 -7.44 21.33
CA GLY A 207 21.65 -8.16 20.35
C GLY A 207 20.16 -7.96 20.50
N LYS A 208 19.71 -6.89 21.18
CA LYS A 208 18.28 -6.58 21.39
C LYS A 208 17.77 -5.58 20.36
N TRP A 209 16.58 -5.82 19.86
CA TRP A 209 15.87 -4.88 19.00
C TRP A 209 15.33 -3.67 19.77
N PRO A 210 15.50 -2.45 19.25
CA PRO A 210 15.16 -1.23 19.97
C PRO A 210 13.67 -1.16 20.33
N ARG A 211 13.38 -0.73 21.55
CA ARG A 211 12.03 -0.41 22.01
C ARG A 211 11.58 0.96 21.46
N PRO A 212 10.28 1.29 21.50
CA PRO A 212 9.79 2.58 20.98
C PRO A 212 10.49 3.81 21.58
N GLY A 213 10.82 3.78 22.88
CA GLY A 213 11.56 4.87 23.54
C GLY A 213 13.00 4.99 23.05
N GLU A 214 13.66 3.89 22.78
CA GLU A 214 15.02 3.85 22.23
C GLU A 214 15.05 4.33 20.79
N LEU A 215 14.06 3.93 19.98
CA LEU A 215 13.89 4.48 18.63
C LEU A 215 13.74 5.99 18.65
N ALA A 216 12.97 6.52 19.60
CA ALA A 216 12.79 7.96 19.75
C ALA A 216 14.11 8.65 20.10
N LYS A 217 14.89 8.08 21.03
CA LYS A 217 16.24 8.58 21.36
C LYS A 217 17.19 8.53 20.16
N ARG A 218 17.22 7.42 19.41
CA ARG A 218 18.10 7.25 18.24
C ARG A 218 17.78 8.22 17.09
N VAL A 219 16.52 8.63 16.95
CA VAL A 219 16.12 9.67 15.97
C VAL A 219 16.11 11.08 16.55
N GLY A 220 16.46 11.28 17.83
CA GLY A 220 16.51 12.60 18.46
C GLY A 220 15.14 13.28 18.59
N LEU A 221 14.09 12.51 18.86
CA LEU A 221 12.72 13.02 18.98
C LEU A 221 12.07 12.50 20.26
N GLN A 222 11.12 13.24 20.81
CA GLN A 222 10.28 12.73 21.90
C GLN A 222 9.38 11.58 21.39
N LYS A 223 9.14 10.56 22.23
CA LYS A 223 8.41 9.34 21.85
C LYS A 223 7.01 9.64 21.29
N ASP A 224 6.27 10.54 21.93
CA ASP A 224 4.90 10.85 21.51
C ASP A 224 4.86 11.65 20.22
N TYR A 225 5.80 12.58 20.06
CA TYR A 225 5.98 13.29 18.80
C TYR A 225 6.34 12.34 17.66
N LEU A 226 7.30 11.45 17.88
CA LEU A 226 7.67 10.43 16.89
C LEU A 226 6.49 9.52 16.56
N ASN A 227 5.74 9.07 17.57
CA ASN A 227 4.54 8.24 17.36
C ASN A 227 3.50 8.97 16.51
N ARG A 228 3.28 10.26 16.75
CA ARG A 228 2.40 11.11 15.93
C ARG A 228 2.89 11.21 14.49
N MET A 229 4.17 11.48 14.27
CA MET A 229 4.77 11.59 12.95
C MET A 229 4.72 10.27 12.16
N VAL A 230 5.01 9.14 12.82
CA VAL A 230 4.88 7.81 12.22
C VAL A 230 3.43 7.51 11.86
N ARG A 231 2.49 7.89 12.73
CA ARG A 231 1.05 7.68 12.48
C ARG A 231 0.55 8.50 11.29
N LEU A 232 0.97 9.76 11.19
CA LEU A 232 0.68 10.60 10.04
C LEU A 232 1.28 10.01 8.75
N ALA A 233 2.54 9.61 8.78
CA ALA A 233 3.27 9.13 7.62
C ALA A 233 2.81 7.75 7.12
N SER A 234 2.51 6.82 8.04
CA SER A 234 2.26 5.42 7.70
C SER A 234 0.87 4.90 8.08
N GLY A 235 0.09 5.68 8.84
CA GLY A 235 -1.15 5.22 9.46
C GLY A 235 -0.95 4.24 10.61
N LEU A 236 0.29 4.00 11.04
CA LEU A 236 0.66 3.05 12.10
C LEU A 236 1.13 3.80 13.34
N THR A 237 0.86 3.24 14.53
CA THR A 237 1.60 3.66 15.71
C THR A 237 3.07 3.25 15.61
N LEU A 238 3.95 3.91 16.35
CA LEU A 238 5.37 3.55 16.43
C LEU A 238 5.57 2.10 16.86
N GLY A 239 4.75 1.62 17.82
CA GLY A 239 4.76 0.21 18.25
C GLY A 239 4.34 -0.76 17.14
N GLN A 240 3.34 -0.39 16.35
CA GLN A 240 2.92 -1.18 15.20
C GLN A 240 3.96 -1.19 14.07
N TRP A 241 4.62 -0.05 13.83
CA TRP A 241 5.73 0.03 12.88
C TRP A 241 6.86 -0.89 13.33
N ARG A 242 7.28 -0.79 14.60
CA ARG A 242 8.31 -1.66 15.21
C ARG A 242 7.97 -3.14 15.05
N ALA A 243 6.74 -3.54 15.39
CA ALA A 243 6.31 -4.94 15.23
C ALA A 243 6.44 -5.44 13.79
N GLY A 244 6.15 -4.58 12.81
CA GLY A 244 6.35 -4.90 11.40
C GLY A 244 7.80 -5.07 11.00
N GLU A 245 8.71 -4.22 11.52
CA GLU A 245 10.15 -4.35 11.26
C GLU A 245 10.72 -5.63 11.90
N LEU A 246 10.33 -5.89 13.15
CA LEU A 246 10.74 -7.11 13.85
C LEU A 246 10.28 -8.36 13.08
N LEU A 247 9.05 -8.35 12.58
CA LEU A 247 8.55 -9.47 11.80
C LEU A 247 9.38 -9.70 10.53
N ARG A 248 9.77 -8.66 9.82
CA ARG A 248 10.65 -8.80 8.63
C ARG A 248 12.00 -9.43 8.98
N SER A 249 12.59 -9.04 10.11
CA SER A 249 13.84 -9.64 10.58
C SER A 249 13.65 -11.12 10.90
N VAL A 250 12.57 -11.46 11.60
CA VAL A 250 12.18 -12.85 11.92
C VAL A 250 11.98 -13.69 10.65
N GLU A 251 11.27 -13.17 9.67
CA GLU A 251 11.03 -13.87 8.41
C GLU A 251 12.31 -14.12 7.62
N ALA A 252 13.20 -13.13 7.58
CA ALA A 252 14.51 -13.28 6.98
C ALA A 252 15.35 -14.37 7.66
N ASP A 253 15.30 -14.44 8.99
CA ASP A 253 16.01 -15.47 9.75
C ASP A 253 15.41 -16.87 9.52
N ILE A 254 14.09 -16.98 9.45
CA ILE A 254 13.42 -18.25 9.10
C ILE A 254 13.80 -18.70 7.68
N GLN A 255 13.85 -17.77 6.73
CA GLN A 255 14.23 -18.07 5.33
C GLN A 255 15.69 -18.50 5.20
N LYS A 256 16.59 -17.98 6.07
CA LYS A 256 17.98 -18.45 6.17
C LYS A 256 18.13 -19.84 6.79
N GLY A 257 17.03 -20.46 7.22
CA GLY A 257 17.03 -21.80 7.78
C GLY A 257 17.28 -21.88 9.29
N LEU A 258 17.34 -20.76 10.01
CA LEU A 258 17.52 -20.78 11.47
C LEU A 258 16.37 -21.53 12.15
N ARG A 259 16.67 -22.23 13.24
CA ARG A 259 15.67 -22.97 14.03
C ARG A 259 14.72 -21.97 14.70
N VAL A 260 13.46 -22.38 14.90
CA VAL A 260 12.42 -21.52 15.49
C VAL A 260 12.83 -20.99 16.86
N PHE A 261 13.55 -21.81 17.66
CA PHE A 261 14.10 -21.39 18.94
C PHE A 261 15.11 -20.25 18.78
N GLU A 262 16.06 -20.38 17.86
CA GLU A 262 17.10 -19.37 17.58
C GLU A 262 16.46 -18.06 17.10
N VAL A 263 15.49 -18.15 16.19
CA VAL A 263 14.75 -17.00 15.69
C VAL A 263 13.99 -16.30 16.82
N SER A 264 13.32 -17.07 17.68
CA SER A 264 12.60 -16.55 18.85
C SER A 264 13.53 -15.79 19.80
N SER A 265 14.66 -16.39 20.14
CA SER A 265 15.67 -15.78 21.01
C SER A 265 16.25 -14.49 20.41
N ARG A 266 16.66 -14.51 19.13
CA ARG A 266 17.16 -13.33 18.40
C ARG A 266 16.12 -12.22 18.28
N ALA A 267 14.86 -12.58 18.17
CA ALA A 267 13.75 -11.62 18.15
C ALA A 267 13.45 -11.01 19.53
N GLY A 268 14.14 -11.48 20.60
CA GLY A 268 14.00 -10.98 21.97
C GLY A 268 12.81 -11.57 22.72
N PHE A 269 12.33 -12.75 22.30
CA PHE A 269 11.29 -13.48 23.05
C PHE A 269 11.92 -14.49 23.98
N THR A 270 11.54 -14.44 25.26
CA THR A 270 11.96 -15.39 26.28
C THR A 270 11.15 -16.69 26.23
N ASP A 271 9.95 -16.66 25.65
CA ASP A 271 9.06 -17.82 25.51
C ASP A 271 8.78 -18.08 24.03
N GLN A 272 9.19 -19.26 23.55
CA GLN A 272 8.97 -19.69 22.17
C GLN A 272 7.48 -19.90 21.83
N ASN A 273 6.64 -20.28 22.80
CA ASN A 273 5.21 -20.44 22.58
C ASN A 273 4.54 -19.07 22.39
N TYR A 274 4.97 -18.09 23.18
CA TYR A 274 4.52 -16.71 23.03
C TYR A 274 4.96 -16.15 21.66
N PHE A 275 6.22 -16.38 21.27
CA PHE A 275 6.72 -16.04 19.95
C PHE A 275 5.86 -16.66 18.83
N SER A 276 5.58 -17.98 18.92
CA SER A 276 4.80 -18.70 17.91
C SER A 276 3.38 -18.14 17.78
N ARG A 277 2.73 -17.81 18.90
CA ARG A 277 1.42 -17.13 18.91
C ARG A 277 1.49 -15.74 18.33
N TRP A 278 2.50 -14.95 18.69
CA TRP A 278 2.74 -13.62 18.12
C TRP A 278 2.96 -13.70 16.60
N PHE A 279 3.83 -14.60 16.15
CA PHE A 279 4.13 -14.79 14.73
C PHE A 279 2.87 -15.18 13.94
N ARG A 280 2.12 -16.15 14.44
CA ARG A 280 0.84 -16.57 13.83
C ARG A 280 -0.17 -15.42 13.79
N LYS A 281 -0.25 -14.61 14.82
CA LYS A 281 -1.11 -13.40 14.83
C LYS A 281 -0.72 -12.40 13.75
N GLN A 282 0.58 -12.27 13.45
CA GLN A 282 1.07 -11.34 12.43
C GLN A 282 0.92 -11.88 11.01
N THR A 283 1.15 -13.18 10.79
CA THR A 283 1.29 -13.81 9.46
C THR A 283 0.10 -14.70 9.07
N GLY A 284 -0.68 -15.15 10.05
CA GLY A 284 -1.72 -16.17 9.86
C GLY A 284 -1.19 -17.60 9.90
N LEU A 285 0.14 -17.82 9.89
CA LEU A 285 0.78 -19.12 9.84
C LEU A 285 1.72 -19.33 11.03
N ALA A 286 1.90 -20.59 11.46
CA ALA A 286 2.93 -20.91 12.44
C ALA A 286 4.33 -20.77 11.83
N PRO A 287 5.38 -20.41 12.63
CA PRO A 287 6.75 -20.26 12.13
C PRO A 287 7.27 -21.50 11.39
N THR A 288 6.90 -22.69 11.87
CA THR A 288 7.29 -23.97 11.26
C THR A 288 6.67 -24.21 9.88
N LYS A 289 5.50 -23.60 9.60
CA LYS A 289 4.82 -23.68 8.29
C LYS A 289 5.24 -22.57 7.33
N TRP A 290 6.02 -21.61 7.80
CA TRP A 290 6.50 -20.47 7.01
C TRP A 290 7.71 -20.80 6.13
N ARG A 291 8.41 -21.89 6.41
CA ARG A 291 9.63 -22.37 5.72
C ARG A 291 9.42 -22.91 4.30
N LYS A 292 8.37 -22.57 3.61
CA LYS A 292 8.17 -23.08 2.25
C LYS A 292 8.69 -22.14 1.17
#